data_3399c0e2074c9b19509f18bdeaad9f10
#
_entry.id   3399c0e2074c9b19509f18bdeaad9f10
#
_cell.length_a   1.000
_cell.length_b   1.000
_cell.length_c   1.000
_cell.angle_alpha   90.00
_cell.angle_beta   90.00
_cell.angle_gamma   90.00
#
_symmetry.space_group_name_H-M   'P 1'
#
loop_
_entity.id
_entity.type
_entity.pdbx_description
1 polymer ?
#
loop_
_entity_poly.entity_id
_entity_poly.type
_entity_poly.pdbx_seq_one_letter_code
_entity_poly.pdbx_strand_id
1 'polypeptide(L)'
;MIFNLKYLMFLIFTPTILWSQNYKEEIVFNSANPYTFNEILESSKVPKQKVFGQLVIPKDNLNKDKKYPLVIGVAGSEGWKKHHYDYLKLYQEMGYATFELNSFKSRNIKSTVGRQNQVTVAAMVNDVYKALDVLSNHPKINKNEIAITGWSLGGGVTLFSAWKPIMKALGKQNSFKSHLAFYPPCFFNFEELDFGDSPVHILIGESDDWTPAEP
;
A
#
# COMPACT_ATOMS: atom_id res chain seq x y z
N MET A 1 36.58 55.88 -41.17
CA MET A 1 36.75 55.36 -39.81
C MET A 1 35.59 54.37 -39.58
N ILE A 2 35.86 53.07 -39.76
CA ILE A 2 34.82 52.00 -39.78
C ILE A 2 34.84 51.32 -38.42
N PHE A 3 33.75 51.51 -37.66
CA PHE A 3 33.56 50.81 -36.38
C PHE A 3 32.99 49.42 -36.63
N ASN A 4 33.76 48.38 -36.38
CA ASN A 4 33.36 46.99 -36.43
C ASN A 4 32.78 46.60 -35.06
N LEU A 5 31.46 46.47 -34.98
CA LEU A 5 30.74 46.02 -33.79
C LEU A 5 30.73 44.49 -33.80
N LYS A 6 31.60 43.86 -33.03
CA LYS A 6 31.61 42.41 -32.79
C LYS A 6 30.45 42.08 -31.86
N TYR A 7 29.47 41.33 -32.36
CA TYR A 7 28.41 40.77 -31.56
C TYR A 7 28.98 39.72 -30.61
N LEU A 8 29.03 40.02 -29.32
CA LEU A 8 29.36 39.05 -28.26
C LEU A 8 28.08 38.29 -27.90
N MET A 9 27.92 37.07 -28.46
CA MET A 9 26.81 36.18 -28.17
C MET A 9 27.06 35.55 -26.79
N PHE A 10 26.37 36.06 -25.74
CA PHE A 10 26.30 35.44 -24.43
C PHE A 10 25.40 34.21 -24.52
N LEU A 11 25.98 33.01 -24.54
CA LEU A 11 25.28 31.76 -24.31
C LEU A 11 24.87 31.71 -22.83
N ILE A 12 23.60 32.05 -22.55
CA ILE A 12 22.98 31.85 -21.25
C ILE A 12 22.75 30.36 -21.10
N PHE A 13 23.65 29.67 -20.40
CA PHE A 13 23.44 28.34 -19.90
C PHE A 13 22.41 28.45 -18.78
N THR A 14 21.13 28.28 -19.09
CA THR A 14 20.11 27.99 -18.07
C THR A 14 20.33 26.56 -17.62
N PRO A 15 20.67 26.29 -16.34
CA PRO A 15 20.69 24.93 -15.85
C PRO A 15 19.28 24.40 -15.94
N THR A 16 19.03 23.48 -16.87
CA THR A 16 17.81 22.67 -16.86
C THR A 16 17.88 21.82 -15.59
N ILE A 17 17.15 22.27 -14.56
CA ILE A 17 16.88 21.42 -13.39
C ILE A 17 16.01 20.28 -13.91
N LEU A 18 16.66 19.17 -14.25
CA LEU A 18 16.00 17.92 -14.52
C LEU A 18 15.35 17.47 -13.18
N TRP A 19 14.08 17.78 -13.02
CA TRP A 19 13.28 17.24 -11.93
C TRP A 19 13.31 15.72 -12.07
N SER A 20 14.03 15.09 -11.15
CA SER A 20 14.13 13.64 -11.08
C SER A 20 12.74 13.08 -10.74
N GLN A 21 12.06 12.50 -11.72
CA GLN A 21 10.79 11.85 -11.49
C GLN A 21 11.01 10.50 -10.79
N ASN A 22 10.14 10.16 -9.82
CA ASN A 22 10.12 8.84 -9.20
C ASN A 22 9.91 7.73 -10.26
N TYR A 23 10.57 6.61 -10.08
CA TYR A 23 10.34 5.43 -10.91
C TYR A 23 8.98 4.81 -10.55
N LYS A 24 8.16 4.50 -11.56
CA LYS A 24 6.84 3.89 -11.41
C LYS A 24 6.79 2.59 -12.17
N GLU A 25 6.24 1.55 -11.53
CA GLU A 25 6.09 0.22 -12.10
C GLU A 25 4.74 -0.38 -11.69
N GLU A 26 3.97 -0.91 -12.65
CA GLU A 26 2.80 -1.71 -12.36
C GLU A 26 3.22 -3.15 -12.08
N ILE A 27 2.86 -3.65 -10.92
CA ILE A 27 3.12 -5.04 -10.50
C ILE A 27 1.80 -5.80 -10.55
N VAL A 28 1.74 -6.85 -11.39
CA VAL A 28 0.59 -7.74 -11.49
C VAL A 28 0.95 -9.09 -10.87
N PHE A 29 0.08 -9.61 -10.02
CA PHE A 29 0.31 -10.86 -9.31
C PHE A 29 -0.95 -11.71 -9.18
N ASN A 30 -0.76 -13.00 -8.87
CA ASN A 30 -1.87 -13.91 -8.63
C ASN A 30 -2.32 -13.83 -7.18
N SER A 31 -3.61 -13.66 -6.99
CA SER A 31 -4.32 -13.68 -5.73
C SER A 31 -5.54 -14.60 -5.81
N ALA A 32 -6.46 -14.46 -4.87
CA ALA A 32 -7.69 -15.24 -4.80
C ALA A 32 -8.84 -14.41 -4.21
N ASN A 33 -10.05 -14.95 -4.28
CA ASN A 33 -11.27 -14.34 -3.74
C ASN A 33 -11.87 -15.17 -2.59
N PRO A 34 -11.20 -15.28 -1.42
CA PRO A 34 -11.87 -15.85 -0.25
C PRO A 34 -13.01 -14.93 0.16
N TYR A 35 -14.16 -15.51 0.46
CA TYR A 35 -15.33 -14.78 0.94
C TYR A 35 -15.24 -14.53 2.45
N THR A 36 -14.71 -15.50 3.19
CA THR A 36 -14.55 -15.47 4.64
C THR A 36 -13.11 -15.71 5.06
N PHE A 37 -12.78 -15.36 6.31
CA PHE A 37 -11.47 -15.72 6.89
C PHE A 37 -11.32 -17.22 7.10
N ASN A 38 -12.40 -17.97 7.37
CA ASN A 38 -12.32 -19.41 7.50
C ASN A 38 -11.79 -20.08 6.23
N GLU A 39 -12.16 -19.59 5.06
CA GLU A 39 -11.62 -20.11 3.79
C GLU A 39 -10.08 -19.90 3.68
N ILE A 40 -9.56 -18.85 4.28
CA ILE A 40 -8.10 -18.63 4.37
C ILE A 40 -7.47 -19.58 5.38
N LEU A 41 -8.06 -19.67 6.59
CA LEU A 41 -7.52 -20.46 7.70
C LEU A 41 -7.51 -21.95 7.39
N GLU A 42 -8.54 -22.44 6.72
CA GLU A 42 -8.70 -23.83 6.30
C GLU A 42 -7.98 -24.14 4.97
N SER A 43 -7.35 -23.14 4.35
CA SER A 43 -6.72 -23.28 3.03
C SER A 43 -7.68 -23.80 1.96
N SER A 44 -8.93 -23.36 2.02
CA SER A 44 -9.99 -23.78 1.11
C SER A 44 -9.67 -23.41 -0.35
N LYS A 45 -10.18 -24.21 -1.28
CA LYS A 45 -10.05 -23.92 -2.71
C LYS A 45 -11.00 -22.78 -3.10
N VAL A 46 -10.46 -21.60 -3.31
CA VAL A 46 -11.21 -20.38 -3.65
C VAL A 46 -10.90 -19.90 -5.07
N PRO A 47 -11.80 -19.11 -5.72
CA PRO A 47 -11.56 -18.59 -7.06
C PRO A 47 -10.28 -17.77 -7.14
N LYS A 48 -9.49 -18.00 -8.19
CA LYS A 48 -8.27 -17.24 -8.47
C LYS A 48 -8.62 -15.84 -8.96
N GLN A 49 -7.78 -14.87 -8.62
CA GLN A 49 -7.89 -13.49 -9.04
C GLN A 49 -6.52 -12.94 -9.43
N LYS A 50 -6.43 -12.23 -10.56
CA LYS A 50 -5.28 -11.38 -10.83
C LYS A 50 -5.49 -10.02 -10.18
N VAL A 51 -4.50 -9.57 -9.44
CA VAL A 51 -4.50 -8.27 -8.77
C VAL A 51 -3.28 -7.49 -9.23
N PHE A 52 -3.41 -6.17 -9.29
CA PHE A 52 -2.32 -5.28 -9.60
C PHE A 52 -2.20 -4.14 -8.61
N GLY A 53 -1.05 -3.51 -8.61
CA GLY A 53 -0.79 -2.28 -7.89
C GLY A 53 0.32 -1.47 -8.54
N GLN A 54 0.43 -0.21 -8.14
CA GLN A 54 1.44 0.71 -8.63
C GLN A 54 2.55 0.86 -7.60
N LEU A 55 3.73 0.33 -7.91
CA LEU A 55 4.95 0.58 -7.15
C LEU A 55 5.55 1.92 -7.58
N VAL A 56 5.89 2.75 -6.59
CA VAL A 56 6.64 3.99 -6.80
C VAL A 56 7.90 3.94 -5.96
N ILE A 57 9.05 4.06 -6.60
CA ILE A 57 10.36 4.07 -5.94
C ILE A 57 10.93 5.49 -6.04
N PRO A 58 11.36 6.09 -4.91
CA PRO A 58 12.04 7.38 -4.92
C PRO A 58 13.29 7.30 -5.79
N LYS A 59 13.48 8.27 -6.67
CA LYS A 59 14.66 8.31 -7.51
C LYS A 59 15.85 8.85 -6.72
N ASP A 60 16.70 7.94 -6.32
CA ASP A 60 18.03 8.26 -5.79
C ASP A 60 19.08 8.01 -6.88
N ASN A 61 19.66 9.06 -7.39
CA ASN A 61 20.64 8.97 -8.49
C ASN A 61 22.01 8.46 -8.02
N LEU A 62 22.23 8.31 -6.72
CA LEU A 62 23.56 8.12 -6.15
C LEU A 62 23.91 6.66 -5.84
N ASN A 63 22.93 5.77 -5.74
CA ASN A 63 23.21 4.37 -5.37
C ASN A 63 22.31 3.36 -6.10
N LYS A 64 22.89 2.68 -7.10
CA LYS A 64 22.18 1.65 -7.89
C LYS A 64 21.79 0.42 -7.07
N ASP A 65 22.48 0.14 -5.98
CA ASP A 65 22.28 -1.05 -5.14
C ASP A 65 21.39 -0.78 -3.92
N LYS A 66 20.92 0.46 -3.75
CA LYS A 66 20.03 0.83 -2.65
C LYS A 66 18.72 0.07 -2.72
N LYS A 67 18.35 -0.53 -1.59
CA LYS A 67 17.01 -1.07 -1.32
C LYS A 67 16.23 -0.11 -0.44
N TYR A 68 14.97 0.05 -0.74
CA TYR A 68 14.08 1.01 -0.08
C TYR A 68 13.16 0.30 0.92
N PRO A 69 12.91 0.89 2.08
CA PRO A 69 11.75 0.51 2.89
C PRO A 69 10.48 0.77 2.08
N LEU A 70 9.44 -0.01 2.31
CA LEU A 70 8.21 0.04 1.53
C LEU A 70 7.00 0.25 2.43
N VAL A 71 6.06 1.07 1.97
CA VAL A 71 4.71 1.17 2.55
C VAL A 71 3.68 0.68 1.53
N ILE A 72 2.96 -0.40 1.87
CA ILE A 72 1.80 -0.87 1.10
C ILE A 72 0.58 -0.12 1.59
N GLY A 73 -0.08 0.62 0.69
CA GLY A 73 -1.30 1.37 0.98
C GLY A 73 -2.55 0.60 0.55
N VAL A 74 -3.59 0.65 1.38
CA VAL A 74 -4.89 -0.01 1.15
C VAL A 74 -6.02 1.01 1.28
N ALA A 75 -6.75 1.23 0.18
CA ALA A 75 -7.83 2.21 0.12
C ALA A 75 -9.06 1.79 0.95
N GLY A 76 -9.89 2.78 1.30
CA GLY A 76 -11.21 2.56 1.90
C GLY A 76 -12.26 2.06 0.91
N SER A 77 -13.51 1.88 1.38
CA SER A 77 -14.63 1.32 0.59
C SER A 77 -14.99 2.13 -0.67
N GLU A 78 -14.64 3.40 -0.72
CA GLU A 78 -14.83 4.24 -1.91
C GLU A 78 -13.65 4.17 -2.90
N GLY A 79 -12.66 3.31 -2.68
CA GLY A 79 -11.42 3.25 -3.45
C GLY A 79 -10.44 4.38 -3.12
N TRP A 80 -9.48 4.57 -3.99
CA TRP A 80 -8.43 5.57 -3.81
C TRP A 80 -8.95 7.00 -3.97
N LYS A 81 -8.60 7.87 -3.01
CA LYS A 81 -8.98 9.28 -2.96
C LYS A 81 -7.72 10.15 -2.81
N LYS A 82 -7.91 11.47 -3.03
CA LYS A 82 -6.81 12.43 -3.01
C LYS A 82 -5.95 12.35 -1.73
N HIS A 83 -6.58 12.31 -0.56
CA HIS A 83 -5.86 12.27 0.71
C HIS A 83 -4.99 11.01 0.86
N HIS A 84 -5.41 9.84 0.33
CA HIS A 84 -4.56 8.65 0.33
C HIS A 84 -3.28 8.89 -0.47
N TYR A 85 -3.39 9.52 -1.65
CA TYR A 85 -2.23 9.87 -2.47
C TYR A 85 -1.34 10.92 -1.82
N ASP A 86 -1.92 11.87 -1.06
CA ASP A 86 -1.15 12.85 -0.30
C ASP A 86 -0.27 12.15 0.77
N TYR A 87 -0.80 11.13 1.46
CA TYR A 87 -0.01 10.29 2.39
C TYR A 87 1.06 9.46 1.67
N LEU A 88 0.72 8.80 0.55
CA LEU A 88 1.73 8.06 -0.21
C LEU A 88 2.86 8.98 -0.68
N LYS A 89 2.53 10.20 -1.11
CA LYS A 89 3.52 11.21 -1.50
C LYS A 89 4.40 11.61 -0.31
N LEU A 90 3.82 11.81 0.87
CA LEU A 90 4.58 12.09 2.08
C LEU A 90 5.59 10.98 2.40
N TYR A 91 5.19 9.71 2.32
CA TYR A 91 6.12 8.59 2.49
C TYR A 91 7.25 8.60 1.45
N GLN A 92 6.94 8.92 0.18
CA GLN A 92 7.96 9.03 -0.87
C GLN A 92 8.95 10.17 -0.59
N GLU A 93 8.47 11.32 -0.09
CA GLU A 93 9.31 12.45 0.34
C GLU A 93 10.22 12.10 1.53
N MET A 94 9.78 11.18 2.38
CA MET A 94 10.57 10.60 3.48
C MET A 94 11.55 9.52 3.01
N GLY A 95 11.57 9.19 1.71
CA GLY A 95 12.49 8.21 1.13
C GLY A 95 11.98 6.76 1.12
N TYR A 96 10.70 6.52 1.40
CA TYR A 96 10.09 5.20 1.28
C TYR A 96 9.62 4.92 -0.15
N ALA A 97 9.74 3.69 -0.61
CA ALA A 97 8.93 3.21 -1.71
C ALA A 97 7.46 3.08 -1.25
N THR A 98 6.52 3.21 -2.18
CA THR A 98 5.10 3.03 -1.89
C THR A 98 4.46 2.09 -2.89
N PHE A 99 3.46 1.33 -2.44
CA PHE A 99 2.67 0.46 -3.30
C PHE A 99 1.18 0.76 -3.14
N GLU A 100 0.57 1.29 -4.22
CA GLU A 100 -0.88 1.49 -4.32
C GLU A 100 -1.54 0.15 -4.68
N LEU A 101 -2.10 -0.57 -3.70
CA LEU A 101 -2.80 -1.82 -3.97
C LEU A 101 -4.19 -1.56 -4.57
N ASN A 102 -4.48 -2.14 -5.72
CA ASN A 102 -5.73 -1.92 -6.45
C ASN A 102 -6.69 -3.12 -6.39
N SER A 103 -7.08 -3.56 -5.20
CA SER A 103 -8.01 -4.69 -4.99
C SER A 103 -9.34 -4.51 -5.73
N PHE A 104 -9.91 -3.30 -5.74
CA PHE A 104 -11.19 -3.01 -6.39
C PHE A 104 -11.06 -2.93 -7.91
N LYS A 105 -10.12 -2.12 -8.42
CA LYS A 105 -9.93 -1.97 -9.88
C LYS A 105 -9.58 -3.31 -10.54
N SER A 106 -8.84 -4.17 -9.87
CA SER A 106 -8.50 -5.52 -10.33
C SER A 106 -9.73 -6.43 -10.52
N ARG A 107 -10.85 -6.06 -9.92
CA ARG A 107 -12.15 -6.76 -9.98
C ARG A 107 -13.21 -5.95 -10.75
N ASN A 108 -12.81 -4.86 -11.42
CA ASN A 108 -13.70 -3.91 -12.09
C ASN A 108 -14.74 -3.26 -11.16
N ILE A 109 -14.39 -3.12 -9.89
CA ILE A 109 -15.22 -2.48 -8.86
C ILE A 109 -14.67 -1.08 -8.59
N LYS A 110 -15.56 -0.07 -8.49
CA LYS A 110 -15.19 1.31 -8.16
C LYS A 110 -15.31 1.60 -6.66
N SER A 111 -16.34 1.04 -6.04
CA SER A 111 -16.67 1.24 -4.63
C SER A 111 -17.45 0.05 -4.11
N THR A 112 -17.24 -0.29 -2.84
CA THR A 112 -17.99 -1.34 -2.13
C THR A 112 -19.00 -0.77 -1.14
N VAL A 113 -19.20 0.56 -1.09
CA VAL A 113 -20.23 1.18 -0.24
C VAL A 113 -21.60 0.62 -0.58
N GLY A 114 -22.30 0.09 0.45
CA GLY A 114 -23.59 -0.58 0.30
C GLY A 114 -23.53 -1.97 -0.38
N ARG A 115 -22.34 -2.44 -0.79
CA ARG A 115 -22.12 -3.73 -1.48
C ARG A 115 -20.80 -4.37 -1.04
N GLN A 116 -20.50 -4.39 0.25
CA GLN A 116 -19.21 -4.84 0.80
C GLN A 116 -18.93 -6.34 0.56
N ASN A 117 -19.91 -7.11 0.14
CA ASN A 117 -19.76 -8.49 -0.29
C ASN A 117 -19.16 -8.68 -1.69
N GLN A 118 -19.04 -7.62 -2.51
CA GLN A 118 -18.44 -7.72 -3.83
C GLN A 118 -16.90 -7.91 -3.77
N VAL A 119 -16.26 -7.28 -2.79
CA VAL A 119 -14.84 -7.50 -2.46
C VAL A 119 -14.77 -7.55 -0.94
N THR A 120 -14.61 -8.72 -0.38
CA THR A 120 -14.62 -8.93 1.07
C THR A 120 -13.30 -8.48 1.71
N VAL A 121 -13.33 -8.22 3.02
CA VAL A 121 -12.11 -7.95 3.79
C VAL A 121 -11.13 -9.13 3.67
N ALA A 122 -11.63 -10.36 3.70
CA ALA A 122 -10.82 -11.57 3.53
C ALA A 122 -10.07 -11.59 2.17
N ALA A 123 -10.76 -11.24 1.07
CA ALA A 123 -10.14 -11.12 -0.25
C ALA A 123 -9.05 -10.03 -0.27
N MET A 124 -9.30 -8.87 0.36
CA MET A 124 -8.32 -7.79 0.43
C MET A 124 -7.11 -8.15 1.30
N VAL A 125 -7.31 -8.85 2.41
CA VAL A 125 -6.21 -9.36 3.25
C VAL A 125 -5.37 -10.38 2.49
N ASN A 126 -6.01 -11.27 1.72
CA ASN A 126 -5.27 -12.17 0.84
C ASN A 126 -4.46 -11.40 -0.23
N ASP A 127 -5.04 -10.35 -0.84
CA ASP A 127 -4.32 -9.50 -1.81
C ASP A 127 -3.09 -8.84 -1.18
N VAL A 128 -3.23 -8.32 0.05
CA VAL A 128 -2.16 -7.67 0.81
C VAL A 128 -0.98 -8.62 1.04
N TYR A 129 -1.25 -9.87 1.46
CA TYR A 129 -0.18 -10.85 1.67
C TYR A 129 0.46 -11.32 0.36
N LYS A 130 -0.32 -11.44 -0.72
CA LYS A 130 0.26 -11.75 -2.04
C LYS A 130 1.10 -10.61 -2.58
N ALA A 131 0.71 -9.36 -2.34
CA ALA A 131 1.54 -8.19 -2.63
C ALA A 131 2.83 -8.21 -1.81
N LEU A 132 2.75 -8.49 -0.50
CA LEU A 132 3.91 -8.63 0.37
C LEU A 132 4.90 -9.68 -0.16
N ASP A 133 4.43 -10.86 -0.56
CA ASP A 133 5.26 -11.93 -1.10
C ASP A 133 6.01 -11.50 -2.37
N VAL A 134 5.30 -10.87 -3.32
CA VAL A 134 5.90 -10.43 -4.58
C VAL A 134 6.89 -9.28 -4.35
N LEU A 135 6.52 -8.29 -3.54
CA LEU A 135 7.33 -7.11 -3.29
C LEU A 135 8.56 -7.41 -2.42
N SER A 136 8.49 -8.42 -1.54
CA SER A 136 9.65 -8.92 -0.77
C SER A 136 10.76 -9.48 -1.67
N ASN A 137 10.42 -9.92 -2.87
CA ASN A 137 11.37 -10.42 -3.86
C ASN A 137 11.80 -9.36 -4.89
N HIS A 138 11.26 -8.14 -4.80
CA HIS A 138 11.62 -7.07 -5.72
C HIS A 138 13.05 -6.55 -5.43
N PRO A 139 13.92 -6.41 -6.47
CA PRO A 139 15.35 -6.10 -6.27
C PRO A 139 15.61 -4.78 -5.55
N LYS A 140 14.68 -3.83 -5.63
CA LYS A 140 14.79 -2.50 -5.02
C LYS A 140 14.13 -2.38 -3.65
N ILE A 141 13.50 -3.42 -3.13
CA ILE A 141 12.78 -3.37 -1.85
C ILE A 141 13.58 -4.08 -0.75
N ASN A 142 13.69 -3.43 0.41
CA ASN A 142 14.17 -4.07 1.62
C ASN A 142 13.04 -4.89 2.25
N LYS A 143 13.07 -6.19 2.04
CA LYS A 143 12.03 -7.11 2.52
C LYS A 143 11.80 -7.11 4.04
N ASN A 144 12.80 -6.65 4.82
CA ASN A 144 12.71 -6.58 6.27
C ASN A 144 12.09 -5.26 6.77
N GLU A 145 11.77 -4.33 5.86
CA GLU A 145 11.25 -3.00 6.15
C GLU A 145 10.01 -2.70 5.31
N ILE A 146 9.04 -3.63 5.30
CA ILE A 146 7.76 -3.46 4.62
C ILE A 146 6.69 -3.21 5.67
N ALA A 147 6.07 -2.03 5.60
CA ALA A 147 4.93 -1.63 6.42
C ALA A 147 3.63 -1.67 5.60
N ILE A 148 2.51 -1.71 6.31
CA ILE A 148 1.18 -1.56 5.70
C ILE A 148 0.44 -0.38 6.33
N THR A 149 -0.29 0.37 5.51
CA THR A 149 -1.21 1.41 5.95
C THR A 149 -2.53 1.30 5.20
N GLY A 150 -3.61 1.62 5.89
CA GLY A 150 -4.94 1.57 5.27
C GLY A 150 -5.92 2.54 5.92
N TRP A 151 -6.94 2.91 5.16
CA TRP A 151 -7.95 3.89 5.54
C TRP A 151 -9.34 3.28 5.55
N SER A 152 -10.13 3.51 6.60
CA SER A 152 -11.48 2.99 6.75
C SER A 152 -11.50 1.46 6.55
N LEU A 153 -12.21 0.93 5.56
CA LEU A 153 -12.17 -0.50 5.21
C LEU A 153 -10.73 -1.02 5.05
N GLY A 154 -9.85 -0.25 4.39
CA GLY A 154 -8.42 -0.58 4.28
C GLY A 154 -7.70 -0.56 5.62
N GLY A 155 -8.16 0.28 6.57
CA GLY A 155 -7.71 0.24 7.97
C GLY A 155 -8.07 -1.07 8.64
N GLY A 156 -9.29 -1.59 8.42
CA GLY A 156 -9.70 -2.92 8.87
C GLY A 156 -8.82 -4.03 8.27
N VAL A 157 -8.54 -3.96 6.97
CA VAL A 157 -7.58 -4.89 6.30
C VAL A 157 -6.21 -4.84 6.98
N THR A 158 -5.74 -3.64 7.33
CA THR A 158 -4.46 -3.45 8.05
C THR A 158 -4.48 -4.13 9.41
N LEU A 159 -5.57 -4.00 10.18
CA LEU A 159 -5.72 -4.68 11.48
C LEU A 159 -5.74 -6.20 11.33
N PHE A 160 -6.57 -6.73 10.40
CA PHE A 160 -6.63 -8.17 10.16
C PHE A 160 -5.31 -8.75 9.65
N SER A 161 -4.49 -7.96 8.96
CA SER A 161 -3.16 -8.42 8.54
C SER A 161 -2.18 -8.58 9.72
N ALA A 162 -2.46 -7.98 10.88
CA ALA A 162 -1.69 -8.17 12.10
C ALA A 162 -2.23 -9.32 12.98
N TRP A 163 -3.42 -9.87 12.67
CA TRP A 163 -4.02 -10.94 13.44
C TRP A 163 -3.27 -12.27 13.23
N LYS A 164 -2.81 -12.85 14.31
CA LYS A 164 -1.87 -13.97 14.30
C LYS A 164 -2.34 -15.22 13.54
N PRO A 165 -3.63 -15.63 13.61
CA PRO A 165 -4.11 -16.73 12.77
C PRO A 165 -3.91 -16.47 11.27
N ILE A 166 -4.21 -15.26 10.81
CA ILE A 166 -4.00 -14.84 9.40
C ILE A 166 -2.51 -14.77 9.06
N MET A 167 -1.69 -14.22 9.96
CA MET A 167 -0.24 -14.19 9.77
C MET A 167 0.33 -15.60 9.59
N LYS A 168 -0.13 -16.57 10.40
CA LYS A 168 0.28 -17.98 10.28
C LYS A 168 -0.18 -18.63 8.98
N ALA A 169 -1.37 -18.31 8.51
CA ALA A 169 -1.94 -18.87 7.28
C ALA A 169 -1.28 -18.32 6.01
N LEU A 170 -1.07 -17.00 5.93
CA LEU A 170 -0.62 -16.29 4.75
C LEU A 170 0.83 -15.80 4.81
N GLY A 171 1.32 -15.39 5.98
CA GLY A 171 2.64 -14.79 6.20
C GLY A 171 3.78 -15.77 6.41
N LYS A 172 3.75 -16.94 5.78
CA LYS A 172 4.68 -18.05 6.02
C LYS A 172 6.17 -17.70 5.84
N GLN A 173 6.48 -16.75 4.95
CA GLN A 173 7.85 -16.38 4.60
C GLN A 173 8.17 -14.91 4.86
N ASN A 174 7.15 -14.05 4.89
CA ASN A 174 7.28 -12.62 5.01
C ASN A 174 6.26 -12.07 6.01
N SER A 175 6.65 -11.04 6.77
CA SER A 175 5.78 -10.35 7.71
C SER A 175 5.90 -8.83 7.54
N PHE A 176 4.85 -8.12 7.91
CA PHE A 176 4.91 -6.67 7.98
C PHE A 176 5.74 -6.21 9.18
N LYS A 177 6.55 -5.18 8.99
CA LYS A 177 7.34 -4.56 10.05
C LYS A 177 6.50 -3.70 10.98
N SER A 178 5.42 -3.09 10.46
CA SER A 178 4.47 -2.29 11.23
C SER A 178 3.15 -2.14 10.47
N HIS A 179 2.10 -1.81 11.22
CA HIS A 179 0.74 -1.62 10.76
C HIS A 179 0.24 -0.26 11.21
N LEU A 180 -0.26 0.57 10.28
CA LEU A 180 -0.85 1.88 10.59
C LEU A 180 -2.26 1.93 10.00
N ALA A 181 -3.27 1.86 10.85
CA ALA A 181 -4.68 1.87 10.49
C ALA A 181 -5.29 3.25 10.78
N PHE A 182 -5.79 3.91 9.75
CA PHE A 182 -6.54 5.15 9.88
C PHE A 182 -8.03 4.84 9.94
N TYR A 183 -8.69 5.31 10.99
CA TYR A 183 -10.13 5.17 11.25
C TYR A 183 -10.68 3.82 10.78
N PRO A 184 -10.10 2.70 11.27
CA PRO A 184 -10.57 1.37 10.92
C PRO A 184 -11.95 1.11 11.53
N PRO A 185 -12.79 0.26 10.89
CA PRO A 185 -13.98 -0.24 11.58
C PRO A 185 -13.54 -1.11 12.76
N CYS A 186 -13.91 -0.72 14.00
CA CYS A 186 -13.51 -1.38 15.24
C CYS A 186 -14.57 -2.31 15.81
N PHE A 187 -15.68 -2.53 15.10
CA PHE A 187 -16.78 -3.43 15.51
C PHE A 187 -16.55 -4.90 15.17
N PHE A 188 -15.35 -5.27 14.71
CA PHE A 188 -15.02 -6.67 14.52
C PHE A 188 -14.69 -7.31 15.86
N ASN A 189 -15.43 -8.35 16.21
CA ASN A 189 -15.11 -9.18 17.36
C ASN A 189 -14.18 -10.30 16.92
N PHE A 190 -12.91 -10.23 17.37
CA PHE A 190 -11.96 -11.31 17.17
C PHE A 190 -12.22 -12.38 18.25
N GLU A 191 -12.38 -13.63 17.85
CA GLU A 191 -12.52 -14.75 18.80
C GLU A 191 -11.28 -14.89 19.71
N GLU A 192 -10.09 -14.59 19.14
CA GLU A 192 -8.84 -14.54 19.86
C GLU A 192 -8.16 -13.19 19.62
N LEU A 193 -7.87 -12.44 20.67
CA LEU A 193 -7.11 -11.17 20.60
C LEU A 193 -5.59 -11.47 20.54
N ASP A 194 -5.17 -12.36 19.64
CA ASP A 194 -3.78 -12.74 19.45
C ASP A 194 -3.21 -12.07 18.20
N PHE A 195 -2.52 -10.95 18.41
CA PHE A 195 -1.84 -10.19 17.38
C PHE A 195 -0.36 -10.52 17.33
N GLY A 196 0.27 -10.31 16.18
CA GLY A 196 1.70 -10.49 16.00
C GLY A 196 2.52 -9.46 16.78
N ASP A 197 3.84 -9.70 16.85
CA ASP A 197 4.77 -8.84 17.61
C ASP A 197 5.08 -7.50 16.92
N SER A 198 4.68 -7.33 15.66
CA SER A 198 4.88 -6.08 14.92
C SER A 198 3.96 -4.98 15.43
N PRO A 199 4.46 -3.74 15.60
CA PRO A 199 3.64 -2.64 16.10
C PRO A 199 2.37 -2.41 15.26
N VAL A 200 1.25 -2.20 15.96
CA VAL A 200 -0.03 -1.80 15.38
C VAL A 200 -0.40 -0.44 15.94
N HIS A 201 -0.55 0.54 15.05
CA HIS A 201 -0.97 1.89 15.40
C HIS A 201 -2.33 2.16 14.79
N ILE A 202 -3.24 2.72 15.60
CA ILE A 202 -4.59 3.11 15.19
C ILE A 202 -4.72 4.61 15.36
N LEU A 203 -5.13 5.31 14.31
CA LEU A 203 -5.50 6.72 14.34
C LEU A 203 -6.98 6.83 14.00
N ILE A 204 -7.78 7.25 14.96
CA ILE A 204 -9.23 7.35 14.85
C ILE A 204 -9.70 8.65 15.50
N GLY A 205 -10.74 9.27 14.92
CA GLY A 205 -11.36 10.46 15.50
C GLY A 205 -12.24 10.08 16.69
N GLU A 206 -12.16 10.83 17.77
CA GLU A 206 -13.03 10.63 18.95
C GLU A 206 -14.53 10.80 18.62
N SER A 207 -14.85 11.65 17.64
CA SER A 207 -16.20 11.93 17.18
C SER A 207 -16.53 11.28 15.83
N ASP A 208 -15.82 10.21 15.46
CA ASP A 208 -16.12 9.46 14.24
C ASP A 208 -17.39 8.61 14.45
N ASP A 209 -18.48 9.00 13.77
CA ASP A 209 -19.78 8.32 13.83
C ASP A 209 -19.95 7.24 12.76
N TRP A 210 -19.04 7.16 11.80
CA TRP A 210 -19.03 6.13 10.76
C TRP A 210 -18.21 4.90 11.14
N THR A 211 -17.05 5.12 11.73
CA THR A 211 -16.17 4.08 12.28
C THR A 211 -15.83 4.44 13.73
N PRO A 212 -16.79 4.29 14.68
CA PRO A 212 -16.59 4.72 16.05
C PRO A 212 -15.43 3.99 16.72
N ALA A 213 -14.73 4.71 17.60
CA ALA A 213 -13.61 4.17 18.37
C ALA A 213 -14.06 3.17 19.43
N GLU A 214 -15.29 3.36 19.92
CA GLU A 214 -15.96 2.46 20.87
C GLU A 214 -17.07 1.72 20.12
N PRO A 215 -17.12 0.37 20.18
CA PRO A 215 -18.14 -0.44 19.52
C PRO A 215 -19.52 -0.34 20.22
#